data_af8950ce8f4993cdaa28ad6b9c8273c1
#
_entry.id   af8950ce8f4993cdaa28ad6b9c8273c1
#
_cell.length_a   1.000
_cell.length_b   1.000
_cell.length_c   1.000
_cell.angle_alpha   90.00
_cell.angle_beta   90.00
_cell.angle_gamma   90.00
#
_symmetry.space_group_name_H-M   'P 1'
#
loop_
_entity.id
_entity.type
_entity.pdbx_description
1 polymer ?
#
loop_
_entity_poly.entity_id
_entity_poly.type
_entity_poly.pdbx_seq_one_letter_code
_entity_poly.pdbx_strand_id
1 'polypeptide(L)'
;MAIRRVGVVGCGLMGSGIAQVSAAAGFETVVREVNAELVEKGIKSIEKNLNRLAEKGTITDAVKGEIRSRLKGTTSIEDLKNCDVIVEAIIEQLPAKRELFGALDKVCPPATIFASNTSSLTITEIATATKRPQRFVGLHFFNPVPVMKLVEVVRTIATEPAVYEEMVAFGAKLGQTAVRANDSTGFIVNRLLVPYLLDAIRALEEGVGSIEDIDNSMKLGCGHPMGPLTLLDFVGLDTTYYISQIMFDEFKERRFAAPPLLKRMVLAGWNGRKSGRGFYDYSDPGNPKALKF
;
A
#
# COMPACT_ATOMS: atom_id res chain seq x y z
N MET A 1 -11.71 -23.02 -0.10
CA MET A 1 -12.96 -22.59 0.58
C MET A 1 -13.46 -21.32 -0.10
N ALA A 2 -14.75 -21.09 -0.28
CA ALA A 2 -15.18 -19.85 -0.93
C ALA A 2 -15.11 -18.70 0.08
N ILE A 3 -14.25 -17.71 -0.16
CA ILE A 3 -14.16 -16.47 0.63
C ILE A 3 -15.49 -15.73 0.52
N ARG A 4 -16.11 -15.40 1.66
CA ARG A 4 -17.38 -14.65 1.76
C ARG A 4 -17.24 -13.41 2.63
N ARG A 5 -16.44 -13.51 3.70
CA ARG A 5 -16.24 -12.44 4.68
C ARG A 5 -14.78 -12.05 4.79
N VAL A 6 -14.52 -10.75 4.65
CA VAL A 6 -13.19 -10.15 4.71
C VAL A 6 -13.09 -9.27 5.94
N GLY A 7 -12.04 -9.46 6.73
CA GLY A 7 -11.66 -8.53 7.78
C GLY A 7 -10.56 -7.60 7.27
N VAL A 8 -10.69 -6.31 7.54
CA VAL A 8 -9.62 -5.33 7.26
C VAL A 8 -9.22 -4.68 8.58
N VAL A 9 -7.96 -4.79 8.95
CA VAL A 9 -7.43 -4.21 10.19
C VAL A 9 -6.56 -3.01 9.88
N GLY A 10 -6.96 -1.86 10.42
CA GLY A 10 -6.48 -0.54 10.01
C GLY A 10 -7.40 0.06 8.94
N CYS A 11 -8.01 1.21 9.23
CA CYS A 11 -8.90 1.92 8.31
C CYS A 11 -8.35 3.29 7.89
N GLY A 12 -7.01 3.39 7.84
CA GLY A 12 -6.32 4.54 7.27
C GLY A 12 -6.47 4.60 5.74
N LEU A 13 -5.52 5.29 5.10
CA LEU A 13 -5.53 5.51 3.65
C LEU A 13 -5.64 4.20 2.85
N MET A 14 -4.82 3.20 3.19
CA MET A 14 -4.82 1.91 2.47
C MET A 14 -6.00 1.04 2.88
N GLY A 15 -6.22 0.86 4.18
CA GLY A 15 -7.26 -0.05 4.67
C GLY A 15 -8.68 0.39 4.30
N SER A 16 -8.99 1.69 4.28
CA SER A 16 -10.28 2.17 3.77
C SER A 16 -10.48 1.83 2.29
N GLY A 17 -9.42 1.97 1.47
CA GLY A 17 -9.47 1.58 0.06
C GLY A 17 -9.64 0.07 -0.13
N ILE A 18 -8.92 -0.76 0.64
CA ILE A 18 -9.03 -2.22 0.61
C ILE A 18 -10.45 -2.65 1.03
N ALA A 19 -10.99 -2.07 2.10
CA ALA A 19 -12.35 -2.34 2.55
C ALA A 19 -13.39 -1.95 1.49
N GLN A 20 -13.21 -0.79 0.84
CA GLN A 20 -14.10 -0.34 -0.23
C GLN A 20 -14.12 -1.32 -1.40
N VAL A 21 -12.97 -1.76 -1.92
CA VAL A 21 -12.94 -2.68 -3.06
C VAL A 21 -13.44 -4.07 -2.67
N SER A 22 -13.23 -4.51 -1.42
CA SER A 22 -13.79 -5.76 -0.90
C SER A 22 -15.31 -5.74 -0.87
N ALA A 23 -15.90 -4.68 -0.30
CA ALA A 23 -17.36 -4.51 -0.26
C ALA A 23 -17.97 -4.34 -1.68
N ALA A 24 -17.27 -3.63 -2.57
CA ALA A 24 -17.68 -3.46 -3.97
C ALA A 24 -17.67 -4.78 -4.75
N ALA A 25 -16.73 -5.68 -4.44
CA ALA A 25 -16.66 -7.03 -5.00
C ALA A 25 -17.70 -8.01 -4.43
N GLY A 26 -18.56 -7.57 -3.51
CA GLY A 26 -19.66 -8.36 -2.96
C GLY A 26 -19.33 -9.06 -1.65
N PHE A 27 -18.16 -8.85 -1.04
CA PHE A 27 -17.79 -9.48 0.22
C PHE A 27 -18.39 -8.73 1.42
N GLU A 28 -18.91 -9.47 2.42
CA GLU A 28 -19.13 -8.91 3.74
C GLU A 28 -17.78 -8.45 4.33
N THR A 29 -17.67 -7.17 4.67
CA THR A 29 -16.40 -6.57 5.04
C THR A 29 -16.47 -5.96 6.44
N VAL A 30 -15.70 -6.50 7.36
CA VAL A 30 -15.55 -6.01 8.73
C VAL A 30 -14.29 -5.18 8.82
N VAL A 31 -14.42 -3.91 9.20
CA VAL A 31 -13.30 -2.98 9.32
C VAL A 31 -13.02 -2.74 10.80
N ARG A 32 -11.82 -3.10 11.24
CA ARG A 32 -11.40 -2.93 12.63
C ARG A 32 -10.38 -1.82 12.78
N GLU A 33 -10.60 -0.96 13.78
CA GLU A 33 -9.63 0.04 14.24
C GLU A 33 -9.44 0.01 15.76
N VAL A 34 -8.42 0.73 16.25
CA VAL A 34 -8.07 0.75 17.68
C VAL A 34 -9.09 1.51 18.53
N ASN A 35 -9.83 2.46 17.93
CA ASN A 35 -10.87 3.22 18.61
C ASN A 35 -12.02 3.58 17.65
N ALA A 36 -13.16 3.98 18.22
CA ALA A 36 -14.38 4.30 17.47
C ALA A 36 -14.21 5.52 16.54
N GLU A 37 -13.43 6.51 16.93
CA GLU A 37 -13.18 7.71 16.13
C GLU A 37 -12.48 7.36 14.81
N LEU A 38 -11.46 6.49 14.85
CA LEU A 38 -10.75 6.02 13.65
C LEU A 38 -11.64 5.13 12.78
N VAL A 39 -12.50 4.30 13.38
CA VAL A 39 -13.51 3.54 12.64
C VAL A 39 -14.42 4.48 11.87
N GLU A 40 -14.99 5.47 12.56
CA GLU A 40 -15.91 6.44 11.94
C GLU A 40 -15.22 7.26 10.83
N LYS A 41 -14.01 7.73 11.08
CA LYS A 41 -13.20 8.46 10.08
C LYS A 41 -12.94 7.62 8.83
N GLY A 42 -12.59 6.35 9.01
CA GLY A 42 -12.34 5.43 7.90
C GLY A 42 -13.61 5.16 7.10
N ILE A 43 -14.73 4.86 7.75
CA ILE A 43 -16.03 4.65 7.08
C ILE A 43 -16.49 5.91 6.35
N LYS A 44 -16.39 7.11 6.97
CA LYS A 44 -16.70 8.38 6.31
C LYS A 44 -15.83 8.64 5.07
N SER A 45 -14.54 8.23 5.11
CA SER A 45 -13.66 8.34 3.95
C SER A 45 -14.15 7.46 2.79
N ILE A 46 -14.59 6.23 3.07
CA ILE A 46 -15.19 5.34 2.07
C ILE A 46 -16.47 5.97 1.51
N GLU A 47 -17.37 6.42 2.36
CA GLU A 47 -18.64 7.05 1.96
C GLU A 47 -18.40 8.28 1.07
N LYS A 48 -17.46 9.15 1.43
CA LYS A 48 -17.07 10.30 0.61
C LYS A 48 -16.62 9.89 -0.79
N ASN A 49 -15.83 8.81 -0.88
CA ASN A 49 -15.38 8.31 -2.17
C ASN A 49 -16.52 7.70 -2.98
N LEU A 50 -17.40 6.92 -2.36
CA LEU A 50 -18.59 6.35 -3.00
C LEU A 50 -19.55 7.44 -3.51
N ASN A 51 -19.77 8.51 -2.72
CA ASN A 51 -20.57 9.65 -3.13
C ASN A 51 -19.98 10.32 -4.38
N ARG A 52 -18.66 10.56 -4.40
CA ARG A 52 -17.97 11.12 -5.57
C ARG A 52 -18.11 10.23 -6.82
N LEU A 53 -18.11 8.90 -6.66
CA LEU A 53 -18.30 7.97 -7.78
C LEU A 53 -19.74 8.02 -8.30
N ALA A 54 -20.73 8.14 -7.40
CA ALA A 54 -22.13 8.30 -7.77
C ALA A 54 -22.40 9.65 -8.47
N GLU A 55 -21.88 10.75 -7.93
CA GLU A 55 -21.96 12.09 -8.53
C GLU A 55 -21.36 12.14 -9.95
N LYS A 56 -20.30 11.35 -10.21
CA LYS A 56 -19.69 11.21 -11.53
C LYS A 56 -20.40 10.22 -12.46
N GLY A 57 -21.48 9.58 -11.99
CA GLY A 57 -22.19 8.56 -12.75
C GLY A 57 -21.41 7.24 -12.95
N THR A 58 -20.31 7.04 -12.21
CA THR A 58 -19.50 5.80 -12.30
C THR A 58 -20.22 4.62 -11.65
N ILE A 59 -21.01 4.87 -10.62
CA ILE A 59 -21.90 3.91 -9.95
C ILE A 59 -23.26 4.55 -9.73
N THR A 60 -24.32 3.73 -9.61
CA THR A 60 -25.65 4.21 -9.22
C THR A 60 -25.77 4.34 -7.71
N ASP A 61 -26.77 5.11 -7.22
CA ASP A 61 -27.08 5.19 -5.79
C ASP A 61 -27.47 3.83 -5.19
N ALA A 62 -28.12 2.97 -5.98
CA ALA A 62 -28.43 1.59 -5.55
C ALA A 62 -27.14 0.79 -5.27
N VAL A 63 -26.18 0.81 -6.21
CA VAL A 63 -24.88 0.15 -6.04
C VAL A 63 -24.10 0.74 -4.85
N LYS A 64 -24.12 2.06 -4.68
CA LYS A 64 -23.55 2.73 -3.50
C LYS A 64 -24.15 2.18 -2.20
N GLY A 65 -25.48 2.08 -2.15
CA GLY A 65 -26.23 1.54 -0.99
C GLY A 65 -25.84 0.08 -0.70
N GLU A 66 -25.72 -0.75 -1.73
CA GLU A 66 -25.28 -2.14 -1.59
C GLU A 66 -23.85 -2.26 -1.06
N ILE A 67 -22.90 -1.47 -1.59
CA ILE A 67 -21.50 -1.47 -1.09
C ILE A 67 -21.50 -1.06 0.39
N ARG A 68 -22.24 0.00 0.73
CA ARG A 68 -22.31 0.49 2.12
C ARG A 68 -22.90 -0.54 3.08
N SER A 69 -23.93 -1.28 2.66
CA SER A 69 -24.57 -2.30 3.50
C SER A 69 -23.66 -3.48 3.87
N ARG A 70 -22.64 -3.74 3.07
CA ARG A 70 -21.65 -4.80 3.31
C ARG A 70 -20.53 -4.38 4.26
N LEU A 71 -20.44 -3.09 4.63
CA LEU A 71 -19.39 -2.55 5.50
C LEU A 71 -19.85 -2.46 6.95
N LYS A 72 -19.12 -3.12 7.85
CA LYS A 72 -19.32 -3.04 9.30
C LYS A 72 -18.04 -2.57 9.97
N GLY A 73 -18.10 -1.48 10.74
CA GLY A 73 -17.00 -1.00 11.58
C GLY A 73 -17.02 -1.62 12.99
N THR A 74 -15.84 -1.86 13.56
CA THR A 74 -15.68 -2.38 14.93
C THR A 74 -14.34 -1.95 15.55
N THR A 75 -14.29 -1.94 16.88
CA THR A 75 -13.03 -1.82 17.64
C THR A 75 -12.58 -3.17 18.21
N SER A 76 -13.48 -4.18 18.22
CA SER A 76 -13.21 -5.48 18.80
C SER A 76 -12.53 -6.43 17.81
N ILE A 77 -11.47 -7.08 18.24
CA ILE A 77 -10.78 -8.12 17.47
C ILE A 77 -11.66 -9.38 17.34
N GLU A 78 -12.54 -9.64 18.32
CA GLU A 78 -13.45 -10.78 18.34
C GLU A 78 -14.44 -10.78 17.17
N ASP A 79 -14.79 -9.61 16.65
CA ASP A 79 -15.71 -9.51 15.51
C ASP A 79 -15.11 -10.05 14.21
N LEU A 80 -13.79 -10.27 14.19
CA LEU A 80 -13.04 -10.81 13.05
C LEU A 80 -13.02 -12.36 13.03
N LYS A 81 -13.46 -13.03 14.09
CA LYS A 81 -13.41 -14.50 14.25
C LYS A 81 -14.07 -15.30 13.12
N ASN A 82 -15.03 -14.70 12.44
CA ASN A 82 -15.76 -15.37 11.34
C ASN A 82 -15.30 -14.91 9.95
N CYS A 83 -14.18 -14.19 9.85
CA CYS A 83 -13.64 -13.78 8.56
C CYS A 83 -12.83 -14.92 7.94
N ASP A 84 -13.03 -15.12 6.63
CA ASP A 84 -12.29 -16.11 5.86
C ASP A 84 -10.87 -15.62 5.53
N VAL A 85 -10.75 -14.30 5.31
CA VAL A 85 -9.49 -13.60 5.05
C VAL A 85 -9.40 -12.38 5.95
N ILE A 86 -8.23 -12.15 6.53
CA ILE A 86 -7.89 -10.90 7.25
C ILE A 86 -6.79 -10.19 6.48
N VAL A 87 -7.04 -8.95 6.06
CA VAL A 87 -6.05 -8.07 5.42
C VAL A 87 -5.63 -7.00 6.42
N GLU A 88 -4.37 -6.97 6.80
CA GLU A 88 -3.79 -5.97 7.70
C GLU A 88 -3.23 -4.80 6.91
N ALA A 89 -3.56 -3.58 7.34
CA ALA A 89 -3.09 -2.31 6.79
C ALA A 89 -2.87 -1.26 7.91
N ILE A 90 -2.22 -1.68 9.02
CA ILE A 90 -1.81 -0.79 10.13
C ILE A 90 -0.49 -0.07 9.81
N ILE A 91 0.07 0.62 10.81
CA ILE A 91 1.38 1.28 10.69
C ILE A 91 2.48 0.30 10.26
N GLU A 92 3.46 0.81 9.51
CA GLU A 92 4.55 0.00 8.94
C GLU A 92 5.66 -0.24 9.97
N GLN A 93 5.30 -0.98 11.02
CA GLN A 93 6.19 -1.36 12.13
C GLN A 93 6.05 -2.85 12.41
N LEU A 94 7.14 -3.58 12.25
CA LEU A 94 7.17 -5.03 12.41
C LEU A 94 6.65 -5.51 13.78
N PRO A 95 7.06 -4.92 14.93
CA PRO A 95 6.54 -5.34 16.23
C PRO A 95 5.01 -5.23 16.33
N ALA A 96 4.42 -4.13 15.86
CA ALA A 96 2.98 -3.90 15.89
C ALA A 96 2.22 -4.91 15.01
N LYS A 97 2.75 -5.24 13.83
CA LYS A 97 2.15 -6.24 12.95
C LYS A 97 2.22 -7.64 13.56
N ARG A 98 3.36 -8.01 14.15
CA ARG A 98 3.54 -9.30 14.83
C ARG A 98 2.61 -9.45 16.03
N GLU A 99 2.46 -8.42 16.86
CA GLU A 99 1.52 -8.39 17.99
C GLU A 99 0.07 -8.60 17.51
N LEU A 100 -0.34 -7.85 16.50
CA LEU A 100 -1.67 -7.95 15.91
C LEU A 100 -1.96 -9.37 15.40
N PHE A 101 -1.05 -9.92 14.56
CA PHE A 101 -1.28 -11.26 14.02
C PHE A 101 -1.22 -12.37 15.07
N GLY A 102 -0.38 -12.21 16.10
CA GLY A 102 -0.38 -13.10 17.27
C GLY A 102 -1.70 -13.06 18.06
N ALA A 103 -2.37 -11.90 18.11
CA ALA A 103 -3.70 -11.77 18.72
C ALA A 103 -4.79 -12.38 17.81
N LEU A 104 -4.76 -12.09 16.51
CA LEU A 104 -5.68 -12.66 15.52
C LEU A 104 -5.60 -14.20 15.45
N ASP A 105 -4.40 -14.75 15.61
CA ASP A 105 -4.18 -16.21 15.57
C ASP A 105 -4.90 -16.94 16.70
N LYS A 106 -5.16 -16.26 17.83
CA LYS A 106 -5.90 -16.82 18.98
C LYS A 106 -7.42 -16.76 18.78
N VAL A 107 -7.90 -15.79 17.99
CA VAL A 107 -9.33 -15.49 17.81
C VAL A 107 -9.90 -16.16 16.57
N CYS A 108 -9.14 -16.14 15.46
CA CYS A 108 -9.61 -16.64 14.18
C CYS A 108 -9.47 -18.17 14.04
N PRO A 109 -10.43 -18.85 13.39
CA PRO A 109 -10.33 -20.28 13.10
C PRO A 109 -9.06 -20.64 12.33
N PRO A 110 -8.54 -21.88 12.45
CA PRO A 110 -7.33 -22.30 11.73
C PRO A 110 -7.41 -22.17 10.20
N ALA A 111 -8.61 -22.15 9.64
CA ALA A 111 -8.85 -22.01 8.19
C ALA A 111 -8.71 -20.58 7.68
N THR A 112 -8.77 -19.55 8.55
CA THR A 112 -8.64 -18.15 8.15
C THR A 112 -7.28 -17.90 7.51
N ILE A 113 -7.26 -17.21 6.36
CA ILE A 113 -6.04 -16.75 5.69
C ILE A 113 -5.68 -15.36 6.22
N PHE A 114 -4.41 -15.16 6.54
CA PHE A 114 -3.87 -13.87 6.92
C PHE A 114 -3.09 -13.24 5.76
N ALA A 115 -3.28 -11.94 5.58
CA ALA A 115 -2.58 -11.17 4.57
C ALA A 115 -2.09 -9.83 5.14
N SER A 116 -0.85 -9.45 4.85
CA SER A 116 -0.34 -8.13 5.20
C SER A 116 -0.20 -7.25 3.96
N ASN A 117 -0.64 -5.99 4.06
CA ASN A 117 -0.47 -4.99 3.01
C ASN A 117 0.86 -4.21 3.16
N THR A 118 1.83 -4.75 3.88
CA THR A 118 3.17 -4.14 3.97
C THR A 118 3.76 -3.91 2.58
N SER A 119 4.53 -2.84 2.44
CA SER A 119 5.22 -2.51 1.18
C SER A 119 6.71 -2.86 1.20
N SER A 120 7.27 -3.13 2.38
CA SER A 120 8.73 -3.24 2.55
C SER A 120 9.18 -4.29 3.55
N LEU A 121 8.31 -4.71 4.50
CA LEU A 121 8.66 -5.71 5.50
C LEU A 121 8.54 -7.13 4.92
N THR A 122 9.41 -8.03 5.36
CA THR A 122 9.40 -9.44 4.97
C THR A 122 8.13 -10.13 5.49
N ILE A 123 7.33 -10.69 4.60
CA ILE A 123 6.07 -11.37 4.95
C ILE A 123 6.34 -12.58 5.85
N THR A 124 7.39 -13.34 5.55
CA THR A 124 7.82 -14.49 6.35
C THR A 124 8.03 -14.09 7.81
N GLU A 125 8.68 -12.95 8.07
CA GLU A 125 8.97 -12.47 9.43
C GLU A 125 7.69 -12.10 10.19
N ILE A 126 6.70 -11.53 9.51
CA ILE A 126 5.38 -11.26 10.10
C ILE A 126 4.64 -12.58 10.38
N ALA A 127 4.66 -13.51 9.42
CA ALA A 127 3.95 -14.79 9.50
C ALA A 127 4.42 -15.66 10.68
N THR A 128 5.71 -15.57 11.08
CA THR A 128 6.26 -16.32 12.23
C THR A 128 5.63 -15.93 13.58
N ALA A 129 4.88 -14.84 13.64
CA ALA A 129 4.09 -14.50 14.84
C ALA A 129 2.83 -15.36 15.00
N THR A 130 2.48 -16.21 14.04
CA THR A 130 1.30 -17.05 14.02
C THR A 130 1.65 -18.54 14.02
N LYS A 131 0.69 -19.40 14.37
CA LYS A 131 0.81 -20.85 14.27
C LYS A 131 0.38 -21.40 12.91
N ARG A 132 0.10 -20.50 11.94
CA ARG A 132 -0.36 -20.83 10.58
C ARG A 132 0.43 -20.12 9.48
N PRO A 133 1.77 -20.15 9.48
CA PRO A 133 2.56 -19.46 8.45
C PRO A 133 2.26 -19.97 7.04
N GLN A 134 1.77 -21.22 6.89
CA GLN A 134 1.33 -21.79 5.62
C GLN A 134 0.04 -21.14 5.05
N ARG A 135 -0.72 -20.44 5.90
CA ARG A 135 -1.93 -19.70 5.51
C ARG A 135 -1.71 -18.17 5.58
N PHE A 136 -0.49 -17.75 5.34
CA PHE A 136 -0.10 -16.35 5.36
C PHE A 136 0.46 -15.92 4.00
N VAL A 137 0.06 -14.74 3.53
CA VAL A 137 0.54 -14.13 2.27
C VAL A 137 0.79 -12.62 2.46
N GLY A 138 1.54 -12.01 1.57
CA GLY A 138 1.48 -10.57 1.34
C GLY A 138 0.37 -10.26 0.34
N LEU A 139 -0.32 -9.15 0.54
CA LEU A 139 -1.34 -8.64 -0.38
C LEU A 139 -1.13 -7.14 -0.54
N HIS A 140 -0.15 -6.79 -1.37
CA HIS A 140 0.35 -5.43 -1.50
C HIS A 140 -0.44 -4.64 -2.55
N PHE A 141 -1.30 -3.74 -2.08
CA PHE A 141 -2.07 -2.81 -2.90
C PHE A 141 -1.33 -1.49 -3.09
N PHE A 142 -1.73 -0.74 -4.10
CA PHE A 142 -1.17 0.57 -4.46
C PHE A 142 -2.18 1.70 -4.21
N ASN A 143 -1.68 2.83 -3.74
CA ASN A 143 -2.50 4.00 -3.42
C ASN A 143 -2.79 4.85 -4.67
N PRO A 144 -4.05 5.25 -4.93
CA PRO A 144 -5.29 4.91 -4.22
C PRO A 144 -5.86 3.54 -4.65
N VAL A 145 -6.17 2.66 -3.69
CA VAL A 145 -6.60 1.27 -3.96
C VAL A 145 -7.77 1.15 -4.94
N PRO A 146 -8.84 1.99 -4.87
CA PRO A 146 -9.94 1.88 -5.83
C PRO A 146 -9.57 2.30 -7.27
N VAL A 147 -8.45 3.01 -7.45
CA VAL A 147 -8.00 3.55 -8.75
C VAL A 147 -6.90 2.69 -9.36
N MET A 148 -5.90 2.34 -8.56
CA MET A 148 -4.79 1.51 -8.99
C MET A 148 -5.26 0.07 -9.17
N LYS A 149 -5.04 -0.50 -10.35
CA LYS A 149 -5.58 -1.81 -10.73
C LYS A 149 -4.58 -2.95 -10.54
N LEU A 150 -3.65 -2.80 -9.61
CA LEU A 150 -2.60 -3.77 -9.32
C LEU A 150 -2.66 -4.22 -7.86
N VAL A 151 -2.52 -5.52 -7.63
CA VAL A 151 -2.17 -6.11 -6.34
C VAL A 151 -1.06 -7.14 -6.51
N GLU A 152 0.01 -7.03 -5.75
CA GLU A 152 1.04 -8.05 -5.67
C GLU A 152 0.63 -9.07 -4.61
N VAL A 153 0.43 -10.32 -5.03
CA VAL A 153 0.19 -11.44 -4.13
C VAL A 153 1.52 -12.11 -3.85
N VAL A 154 1.98 -12.00 -2.61
CA VAL A 154 3.34 -12.40 -2.22
C VAL A 154 3.28 -13.68 -1.42
N ARG A 155 3.94 -14.73 -1.91
CA ARG A 155 4.08 -16.00 -1.18
C ARG A 155 5.37 -16.02 -0.37
N THR A 156 5.28 -16.53 0.84
CA THR A 156 6.43 -16.87 1.67
C THR A 156 6.98 -18.27 1.31
N ILE A 157 8.10 -18.65 1.90
CA ILE A 157 8.63 -20.01 1.79
C ILE A 157 7.70 -21.06 2.42
N ALA A 158 6.81 -20.66 3.33
CA ALA A 158 5.89 -21.53 4.05
C ALA A 158 4.48 -21.54 3.45
N THR A 159 4.11 -20.59 2.61
CA THR A 159 2.75 -20.46 2.06
C THR A 159 2.36 -21.69 1.25
N GLU A 160 1.24 -22.35 1.62
CA GLU A 160 0.69 -23.47 0.84
C GLU A 160 0.29 -23.02 -0.58
N PRO A 161 0.60 -23.82 -1.62
CA PRO A 161 0.25 -23.48 -3.00
C PRO A 161 -1.26 -23.20 -3.19
N ALA A 162 -2.12 -23.98 -2.54
CA ALA A 162 -3.57 -23.80 -2.63
C ALA A 162 -4.03 -22.47 -2.03
N VAL A 163 -3.44 -22.04 -0.91
CA VAL A 163 -3.70 -20.73 -0.29
C VAL A 163 -3.24 -19.60 -1.22
N TYR A 164 -2.07 -19.75 -1.82
CA TYR A 164 -1.54 -18.78 -2.75
C TYR A 164 -2.47 -18.58 -3.97
N GLU A 165 -2.92 -19.68 -4.61
CA GLU A 165 -3.86 -19.62 -5.72
C GLU A 165 -5.21 -19.02 -5.31
N GLU A 166 -5.72 -19.36 -4.13
CA GLU A 166 -6.96 -18.78 -3.59
C GLU A 166 -6.82 -17.25 -3.44
N MET A 167 -5.66 -16.76 -2.97
CA MET A 167 -5.41 -15.32 -2.80
C MET A 167 -5.16 -14.59 -4.12
N VAL A 168 -4.57 -15.24 -5.11
CA VAL A 168 -4.49 -14.67 -6.49
C VAL A 168 -5.91 -14.52 -7.07
N ALA A 169 -6.74 -15.54 -6.94
CA ALA A 169 -8.14 -15.48 -7.38
C ALA A 169 -8.96 -14.43 -6.59
N PHE A 170 -8.68 -14.27 -5.29
CA PHE A 170 -9.29 -13.23 -4.46
C PHE A 170 -8.91 -11.84 -4.97
N GLY A 171 -7.62 -11.56 -5.21
CA GLY A 171 -7.16 -10.29 -5.77
C GLY A 171 -7.86 -9.95 -7.10
N ALA A 172 -8.01 -10.92 -7.98
CA ALA A 172 -8.73 -10.75 -9.25
C ALA A 172 -10.23 -10.43 -9.03
N LYS A 173 -10.89 -11.08 -8.05
CA LYS A 173 -12.29 -10.77 -7.69
C LYS A 173 -12.47 -9.37 -7.14
N LEU A 174 -11.46 -8.79 -6.52
CA LEU A 174 -11.46 -7.38 -6.08
C LEU A 174 -11.39 -6.37 -7.25
N GLY A 175 -11.36 -6.85 -8.49
CA GLY A 175 -11.20 -6.01 -9.68
C GLY A 175 -9.77 -5.52 -9.90
N GLN A 176 -8.78 -6.23 -9.33
CA GLN A 176 -7.35 -5.94 -9.48
C GLN A 176 -6.69 -6.91 -10.47
N THR A 177 -5.63 -6.47 -11.11
CA THR A 177 -4.68 -7.36 -11.76
C THR A 177 -3.78 -7.96 -10.69
N ALA A 178 -4.04 -9.21 -10.33
CA ALA A 178 -3.25 -9.91 -9.31
C ALA A 178 -1.97 -10.46 -9.95
N VAL A 179 -0.83 -9.90 -9.58
CA VAL A 179 0.48 -10.41 -10.01
C VAL A 179 1.12 -11.25 -8.92
N ARG A 180 1.86 -12.26 -9.35
CA ARG A 180 2.52 -13.23 -8.48
C ARG A 180 3.90 -12.73 -8.09
N ALA A 181 4.17 -12.66 -6.80
CA ALA A 181 5.47 -12.27 -6.27
C ALA A 181 5.97 -13.27 -5.23
N ASN A 182 7.28 -13.29 -5.02
CA ASN A 182 7.91 -14.00 -3.90
C ASN A 182 8.23 -13.00 -2.79
N ASP A 183 8.34 -13.52 -1.57
CA ASP A 183 8.71 -12.74 -0.38
C ASP A 183 10.16 -12.29 -0.46
N SER A 184 10.36 -11.15 -1.09
CA SER A 184 11.63 -10.45 -1.20
C SER A 184 11.36 -8.97 -0.98
N THR A 185 12.14 -8.31 -0.17
CA THR A 185 11.96 -6.90 0.23
C THR A 185 11.76 -6.00 -0.99
N GLY A 186 10.64 -5.26 -0.99
CA GLY A 186 10.20 -4.41 -2.10
C GLY A 186 9.43 -5.15 -3.21
N PHE A 187 9.24 -6.45 -3.09
CA PHE A 187 8.51 -7.34 -4.03
C PHE A 187 8.92 -7.11 -5.48
N ILE A 188 8.01 -6.77 -6.39
CA ILE A 188 8.35 -6.47 -7.79
C ILE A 188 8.47 -4.96 -8.01
N VAL A 189 7.41 -4.21 -7.67
CA VAL A 189 7.34 -2.78 -8.04
C VAL A 189 8.42 -1.98 -7.32
N ASN A 190 8.48 -2.03 -5.98
CA ASN A 190 9.47 -1.25 -5.25
C ASN A 190 10.90 -1.72 -5.49
N ARG A 191 11.10 -3.02 -5.75
CA ARG A 191 12.40 -3.59 -6.11
C ARG A 191 13.02 -2.95 -7.37
N LEU A 192 12.17 -2.56 -8.32
CA LEU A 192 12.56 -1.91 -9.56
C LEU A 192 12.46 -0.38 -9.49
N LEU A 193 11.39 0.12 -8.87
CA LEU A 193 11.09 1.54 -8.82
C LEU A 193 12.05 2.31 -7.91
N VAL A 194 12.33 1.79 -6.71
CA VAL A 194 13.15 2.54 -5.74
C VAL A 194 14.56 2.81 -6.28
N PRO A 195 15.33 1.84 -6.81
CA PRO A 195 16.63 2.12 -7.42
C PRO A 195 16.53 3.13 -8.57
N TYR A 196 15.53 3.00 -9.45
CA TYR A 196 15.30 3.95 -10.53
C TYR A 196 15.11 5.39 -10.01
N LEU A 197 14.32 5.57 -8.95
CA LEU A 197 14.11 6.89 -8.34
C LEU A 197 15.39 7.43 -7.68
N LEU A 198 16.15 6.56 -7.01
CA LEU A 198 17.44 6.94 -6.42
C LEU A 198 18.47 7.32 -7.49
N ASP A 199 18.48 6.64 -8.65
CA ASP A 199 19.37 6.96 -9.76
C ASP A 199 19.01 8.30 -10.42
N ALA A 200 17.73 8.66 -10.48
CA ALA A 200 17.32 10.01 -10.92
C ALA A 200 17.85 11.11 -9.98
N ILE A 201 17.87 10.86 -8.66
CA ILE A 201 18.48 11.81 -7.71
C ILE A 201 19.99 11.89 -7.89
N ARG A 202 20.68 10.75 -8.13
CA ARG A 202 22.11 10.73 -8.40
C ARG A 202 22.45 11.51 -9.67
N ALA A 203 21.68 11.30 -10.74
CA ALA A 203 21.85 12.06 -11.98
C ALA A 203 21.72 13.59 -11.75
N LEU A 204 20.80 14.02 -10.89
CA LEU A 204 20.68 15.42 -10.49
C LEU A 204 21.90 15.89 -9.68
N GLU A 205 22.36 15.13 -8.68
CA GLU A 205 23.56 15.47 -7.89
C GLU A 205 24.84 15.54 -8.73
N GLU A 206 24.93 14.70 -9.75
CA GLU A 206 26.06 14.64 -10.69
C GLU A 206 25.98 15.70 -11.81
N GLY A 207 24.92 16.50 -11.85
CA GLY A 207 24.74 17.57 -12.83
C GLY A 207 24.45 17.08 -14.26
N VAL A 208 23.92 15.86 -14.42
CA VAL A 208 23.55 15.31 -15.73
C VAL A 208 22.45 16.13 -16.40
N GLY A 209 21.54 16.72 -15.62
CA GLY A 209 20.50 17.60 -16.11
C GLY A 209 19.80 18.35 -14.96
N SER A 210 18.99 19.34 -15.30
CA SER A 210 18.11 20.00 -14.35
C SER A 210 16.96 19.06 -13.92
N ILE A 211 16.23 19.42 -12.86
CA ILE A 211 15.03 18.69 -12.42
C ILE A 211 14.05 18.52 -13.57
N GLU A 212 13.78 19.62 -14.29
CA GLU A 212 12.83 19.63 -15.40
C GLU A 212 13.32 18.80 -16.60
N ASP A 213 14.62 18.86 -16.90
CA ASP A 213 15.20 18.12 -18.02
C ASP A 213 15.18 16.60 -17.75
N ILE A 214 15.53 16.18 -16.52
CA ILE A 214 15.46 14.77 -16.12
C ILE A 214 14.02 14.27 -16.21
N ASP A 215 13.06 15.01 -15.65
CA ASP A 215 11.64 14.62 -15.67
C ASP A 215 11.08 14.56 -17.09
N ASN A 216 11.37 15.57 -17.92
CA ASN A 216 10.93 15.63 -19.32
C ASN A 216 11.58 14.53 -20.17
N SER A 217 12.86 14.23 -19.96
CA SER A 217 13.55 13.15 -20.67
C SER A 217 12.88 11.81 -20.42
N MET A 218 12.52 11.50 -19.17
CA MET A 218 11.86 10.25 -18.84
C MET A 218 10.40 10.19 -19.32
N LYS A 219 9.69 11.32 -19.27
CA LYS A 219 8.32 11.41 -19.81
C LYS A 219 8.29 11.24 -21.33
N LEU A 220 9.12 11.98 -22.04
CA LEU A 220 9.04 12.05 -23.50
C LEU A 220 9.89 10.96 -24.18
N GLY A 221 11.05 10.63 -23.62
CA GLY A 221 11.95 9.61 -24.17
C GLY A 221 11.55 8.18 -23.84
N CYS A 222 10.94 7.95 -22.67
CA CYS A 222 10.52 6.62 -22.20
C CYS A 222 8.99 6.43 -22.12
N GLY A 223 8.21 7.47 -22.41
CA GLY A 223 6.74 7.40 -22.35
C GLY A 223 6.18 7.28 -20.92
N HIS A 224 6.94 7.70 -19.91
CA HIS A 224 6.44 7.64 -18.52
C HIS A 224 5.34 8.69 -18.33
N PRO A 225 4.26 8.36 -17.59
CA PRO A 225 3.16 9.31 -17.33
C PRO A 225 3.61 10.47 -16.43
N MET A 226 4.70 10.28 -15.68
CA MET A 226 5.27 11.24 -14.72
C MET A 226 6.78 11.09 -14.69
N GLY A 227 7.51 12.20 -14.61
CA GLY A 227 8.95 12.16 -14.42
C GLY A 227 9.35 11.65 -13.04
N PRO A 228 10.58 11.13 -12.88
CA PRO A 228 11.01 10.47 -11.64
C PRO A 228 11.06 11.40 -10.43
N LEU A 229 11.46 12.65 -10.59
CA LEU A 229 11.57 13.62 -9.49
C LEU A 229 10.18 14.14 -9.09
N THR A 230 9.27 14.34 -10.05
CA THR A 230 7.85 14.57 -9.77
C THR A 230 7.19 13.37 -9.07
N LEU A 231 7.54 12.15 -9.46
CA LEU A 231 7.01 10.92 -8.83
C LEU A 231 7.52 10.77 -7.40
N LEU A 232 8.78 11.10 -7.13
CA LEU A 232 9.35 11.17 -5.78
C LEU A 232 8.56 12.12 -4.88
N ASP A 233 8.25 13.32 -5.36
CA ASP A 233 7.45 14.30 -4.64
C ASP A 233 6.00 13.83 -4.40
N PHE A 234 5.46 13.04 -5.32
CA PHE A 234 4.12 12.45 -5.19
C PHE A 234 4.08 11.31 -4.16
N VAL A 235 5.04 10.40 -4.21
CA VAL A 235 5.19 9.28 -3.25
C VAL A 235 5.52 9.79 -1.84
N GLY A 236 6.36 10.80 -1.79
CA GLY A 236 6.95 11.36 -0.58
C GLY A 236 8.40 10.92 -0.40
N LEU A 237 9.28 11.91 -0.23
CA LEU A 237 10.71 11.68 -0.10
C LEU A 237 11.08 10.89 1.15
N ASP A 238 10.41 11.17 2.27
CA ASP A 238 10.56 10.42 3.52
C ASP A 238 10.14 8.95 3.36
N THR A 239 9.05 8.68 2.64
CA THR A 239 8.60 7.32 2.33
C THR A 239 9.65 6.58 1.50
N THR A 240 10.14 7.21 0.42
CA THR A 240 11.19 6.63 -0.43
C THR A 240 12.49 6.42 0.34
N TYR A 241 12.88 7.39 1.16
CA TYR A 241 14.06 7.28 2.04
C TYR A 241 13.92 6.08 2.99
N TYR A 242 12.80 5.95 3.69
CA TYR A 242 12.54 4.85 4.60
C TYR A 242 12.61 3.47 3.90
N ILE A 243 11.94 3.34 2.74
CA ILE A 243 11.97 2.09 1.97
C ILE A 243 13.39 1.76 1.50
N SER A 244 14.14 2.78 1.03
CA SER A 244 15.52 2.60 0.59
C SER A 244 16.44 2.10 1.71
N GLN A 245 16.24 2.57 2.94
CA GLN A 245 17.01 2.09 4.11
C GLN A 245 16.72 0.61 4.39
N ILE A 246 15.45 0.20 4.40
CA ILE A 246 15.06 -1.21 4.59
C ILE A 246 15.70 -2.08 3.51
N MET A 247 15.60 -1.66 2.23
CA MET A 247 16.17 -2.42 1.12
C MET A 247 17.69 -2.48 1.17
N PHE A 248 18.34 -1.38 1.58
CA PHE A 248 19.78 -1.35 1.75
C PHE A 248 20.23 -2.27 2.90
N ASP A 249 19.49 -2.27 4.00
CA ASP A 249 19.79 -3.13 5.15
C ASP A 249 19.64 -4.61 4.81
N GLU A 250 18.66 -4.97 4.01
CA GLU A 250 18.45 -6.35 3.55
C GLU A 250 19.50 -6.80 2.55
N PHE A 251 19.76 -6.02 1.49
CA PHE A 251 20.57 -6.46 0.36
C PHE A 251 22.02 -6.02 0.42
N LYS A 252 22.36 -4.98 1.21
CA LYS A 252 23.69 -4.35 1.29
C LYS A 252 24.26 -3.93 -0.08
N GLU A 253 23.38 -3.70 -1.06
CA GLU A 253 23.77 -3.28 -2.40
C GLU A 253 23.72 -1.74 -2.53
N ARG A 254 24.75 -1.13 -3.12
CA ARG A 254 24.86 0.33 -3.33
C ARG A 254 23.65 0.94 -4.06
N ARG A 255 23.01 0.17 -4.94
CA ARG A 255 21.83 0.63 -5.70
C ARG A 255 20.66 1.07 -4.80
N PHE A 256 20.55 0.53 -3.58
CA PHE A 256 19.51 0.87 -2.60
C PHE A 256 19.95 1.94 -1.59
N ALA A 257 21.24 2.30 -1.55
CA ALA A 257 21.72 3.33 -0.66
C ALA A 257 21.13 4.69 -1.05
N ALA A 258 20.50 5.37 -0.10
CA ALA A 258 19.91 6.69 -0.32
C ALA A 258 20.99 7.72 -0.70
N PRO A 259 20.81 8.48 -1.79
CA PRO A 259 21.70 9.60 -2.12
C PRO A 259 21.71 10.65 -1.00
N PRO A 260 22.86 11.33 -0.77
CA PRO A 260 22.97 12.35 0.27
C PRO A 260 21.93 13.48 0.16
N LEU A 261 21.57 13.88 -1.05
CA LEU A 261 20.55 14.90 -1.29
C LEU A 261 19.19 14.46 -0.71
N LEU A 262 18.75 13.22 -0.97
CA LEU A 262 17.48 12.71 -0.46
C LEU A 262 17.41 12.79 1.05
N LYS A 263 18.48 12.35 1.75
CA LYS A 263 18.56 12.42 3.21
C LYS A 263 18.47 13.87 3.71
N ARG A 264 19.20 14.79 3.07
CA ARG A 264 19.19 16.22 3.42
C ARG A 264 17.82 16.85 3.25
N MET A 265 17.11 16.53 2.16
CA MET A 265 15.75 17.01 1.90
C MET A 265 14.77 16.53 2.97
N VAL A 266 14.83 15.25 3.31
CA VAL A 266 13.98 14.67 4.37
C VAL A 266 14.25 15.34 5.73
N LEU A 267 15.52 15.54 6.10
CA LEU A 267 15.90 16.25 7.33
C LEU A 267 15.43 17.71 7.34
N ALA A 268 15.36 18.37 6.19
CA ALA A 268 14.83 19.71 6.04
C ALA A 268 13.28 19.77 6.04
N GLY A 269 12.60 18.61 6.14
CA GLY A 269 11.14 18.53 6.09
C GLY A 269 10.56 18.67 4.67
N TRP A 270 11.41 18.61 3.63
CA TRP A 270 10.98 18.70 2.24
C TRP A 270 10.56 17.30 1.76
N ASN A 271 9.32 16.93 2.05
CA ASN A 271 8.81 15.59 1.81
C ASN A 271 7.93 15.49 0.55
N GLY A 272 8.06 16.45 -0.37
CA GLY A 272 7.28 16.50 -1.60
C GLY A 272 5.93 17.23 -1.43
N ARG A 273 4.93 16.83 -2.23
CA ARG A 273 3.60 17.48 -2.26
C ARG A 273 2.94 17.59 -0.91
N LYS A 274 3.06 16.58 -0.06
CA LYS A 274 2.41 16.55 1.28
C LYS A 274 2.94 17.60 2.24
N SER A 275 4.18 18.09 2.03
CA SER A 275 4.80 19.16 2.82
C SER A 275 4.84 20.50 2.07
N GLY A 276 4.28 20.56 0.85
CA GLY A 276 4.31 21.72 -0.01
C GLY A 276 5.67 21.96 -0.71
N ARG A 277 6.67 21.13 -0.45
CA ARG A 277 8.01 21.28 -0.99
C ARG A 277 8.75 19.94 -1.10
N GLY A 278 9.42 19.73 -2.24
CA GLY A 278 10.27 18.59 -2.54
C GLY A 278 11.32 18.98 -3.57
N PHE A 279 11.41 18.27 -4.70
CA PHE A 279 12.15 18.71 -5.87
C PHE A 279 11.47 19.90 -6.54
N TYR A 280 10.16 20.01 -6.36
CA TYR A 280 9.36 21.14 -6.78
C TYR A 280 8.79 21.89 -5.56
N ASP A 281 8.57 23.20 -5.76
CA ASP A 281 7.81 24.05 -4.85
C ASP A 281 6.31 23.97 -5.24
N TYR A 282 5.46 23.56 -4.32
CA TYR A 282 4.02 23.40 -4.49
C TYR A 282 3.20 24.50 -3.79
N SER A 283 3.81 25.68 -3.52
CA SER A 283 3.09 26.85 -3.02
C SER A 283 1.94 27.27 -3.94
N ASP A 284 2.12 27.05 -5.25
CA ASP A 284 1.07 27.06 -6.26
C ASP A 284 0.87 25.63 -6.82
N PRO A 285 -0.10 24.85 -6.30
CA PRO A 285 -0.31 23.48 -6.75
C PRO A 285 -0.66 23.32 -8.24
N GLY A 286 -1.18 24.38 -8.87
CA GLY A 286 -1.52 24.41 -10.30
C GLY A 286 -0.31 24.62 -11.20
N ASN A 287 0.79 25.18 -10.65
CA ASN A 287 2.01 25.48 -11.39
C ASN A 287 3.26 25.25 -10.53
N PRO A 288 3.57 23.98 -10.18
CA PRO A 288 4.75 23.68 -9.38
C PRO A 288 6.04 24.10 -10.10
N LYS A 289 6.97 24.70 -9.34
CA LYS A 289 8.24 25.20 -9.87
C LYS A 289 9.39 24.34 -9.40
N ALA A 290 10.25 23.92 -10.33
CA ALA A 290 11.46 23.19 -9.99
C ALA A 290 12.39 24.04 -9.11
N LEU A 291 12.95 23.42 -8.07
CA LEU A 291 13.94 24.07 -7.22
C LEU A 291 15.30 24.10 -7.92
N LYS A 292 16.14 25.03 -7.49
CA LYS A 292 17.56 25.10 -7.88
C LYS A 292 18.39 24.66 -6.67
N PHE A 293 19.26 23.70 -6.87
CA PHE A 293 20.21 23.19 -5.86
C PHE A 293 21.61 23.65 -6.17
#